data_11469824a83b8c297a8c7601d82bc13a
#
_entry.id   11469824a83b8c297a8c7601d82bc13a
#
_cell.length_a   1.000
_cell.length_b   1.000
_cell.length_c   1.000
_cell.angle_alpha   90.00
_cell.angle_beta   90.00
_cell.angle_gamma   90.00
#
_symmetry.space_group_name_H-M   'P 1'
#
loop_
_entity.id
_entity.type
_entity.pdbx_description
1 polymer ?
#
loop_
_entity_poly.entity_id
_entity_poly.type
_entity_poly.pdbx_seq_one_letter_code
_entity_poly.pdbx_strand_id
1 'polypeptide(L)'
;MKLHRLVFFFLILQVPLNYGFSQESYVIRYENGQPGKRWPKYIKIDTLKKNNNIQVELRSLNLKLIEFGYFLNETLLIDSNNVCLVNLGRKFNDIILTDSIDIDHGIFNKAIYLQHLSPRRFAQYLKNKAKKYLNSGYPFVNVHLINSSINEGQISATLEVLKGNYSVLRKIHIKGDSSISMNTIQSIIGVTVGEVYNEAVIGQIDEKISQNNFINTIKPSEILYTNEGHELFLYVKSDRVSFLRGAVGLQPNPVSQKMALTGEVNLKLENTLKKGELFKFNWRSIKPQTQRLNINFNYPFLFQSPFGIASNFLLYKRDSTFLDLNAEFNVSYRLDNGILFRAHYRYVNSNLLSGASNSIEFESLSSYR
;
A
#
# COMPACT_ATOMS: atom_id res chain seq x y z
N MET A 1 2.23 45.96 -19.38
CA MET A 1 3.53 45.27 -19.38
C MET A 1 3.24 43.79 -19.63
N LYS A 2 3.51 43.33 -20.87
CA LYS A 2 3.27 41.90 -21.23
C LYS A 2 4.34 41.08 -20.52
N LEU A 3 3.99 40.40 -19.41
CA LEU A 3 4.84 39.40 -18.80
C LEU A 3 4.87 38.15 -19.67
N HIS A 4 6.06 37.71 -20.01
CA HIS A 4 6.34 36.48 -20.75
C HIS A 4 5.66 35.27 -20.09
N ARG A 5 5.34 34.26 -20.92
CA ARG A 5 4.85 32.95 -20.53
C ARG A 5 5.58 32.43 -19.31
N LEU A 6 4.96 32.47 -18.14
CA LEU A 6 5.41 31.73 -16.98
C LEU A 6 4.94 30.30 -17.16
N VAL A 7 5.85 29.50 -17.70
CA VAL A 7 5.68 28.07 -17.87
C VAL A 7 6.14 27.44 -16.56
N PHE A 8 5.22 26.94 -15.76
CA PHE A 8 5.56 26.01 -14.70
C PHE A 8 5.95 24.69 -15.36
N PHE A 9 7.24 24.56 -15.68
CA PHE A 9 7.80 23.34 -16.23
C PHE A 9 7.78 22.25 -15.17
N PHE A 10 6.80 21.35 -15.23
CA PHE A 10 6.96 20.01 -14.71
C PHE A 10 7.77 19.21 -15.73
N LEU A 11 9.07 19.48 -15.79
CA LEU A 11 9.97 18.78 -16.68
C LEU A 11 10.09 17.33 -16.24
N ILE A 12 9.58 16.42 -17.05
CA ILE A 12 9.90 15.00 -16.98
C ILE A 12 11.23 14.83 -17.68
N LEU A 13 12.32 14.90 -16.92
CA LEU A 13 13.64 14.48 -17.40
C LEU A 13 13.78 12.98 -17.11
N GLN A 14 13.94 12.20 -18.17
CA GLN A 14 14.48 10.84 -18.09
C GLN A 14 15.91 10.94 -17.58
N VAL A 15 16.17 10.46 -16.37
CA VAL A 15 17.52 10.37 -15.81
C VAL A 15 17.97 8.91 -15.88
N PRO A 16 19.16 8.62 -16.44
CA PRO A 16 19.72 7.27 -16.43
C PRO A 16 20.06 6.85 -15.00
N LEU A 17 19.73 5.60 -14.69
CA LEU A 17 20.00 4.91 -13.44
C LEU A 17 21.52 4.79 -13.22
N ASN A 18 22.05 5.51 -12.23
CA ASN A 18 23.35 5.21 -11.64
C ASN A 18 23.16 4.73 -10.20
N TYR A 19 23.64 3.52 -9.94
CA TYR A 19 23.63 2.88 -8.63
C TYR A 19 24.71 3.48 -7.71
N GLY A 20 24.29 4.00 -6.57
CA GLY A 20 25.18 4.38 -5.47
C GLY A 20 24.35 4.61 -4.21
N PHE A 21 24.44 3.73 -3.24
CA PHE A 21 23.83 3.92 -1.93
C PHE A 21 24.58 5.01 -1.16
N SER A 22 24.11 6.25 -1.26
CA SER A 22 24.31 7.24 -0.21
C SER A 22 23.00 8.01 -0.07
N GLN A 23 22.51 8.16 1.17
CA GLN A 23 21.39 9.05 1.48
C GLN A 23 21.86 10.52 1.32
N GLU A 24 22.13 10.92 0.10
CA GLU A 24 22.40 12.32 -0.20
C GLU A 24 21.08 13.07 -0.21
N SER A 25 21.04 14.20 0.42
CA SER A 25 19.91 15.11 0.43
C SER A 25 20.32 16.45 -0.16
N TYR A 26 19.41 17.10 -0.90
CA TYR A 26 19.60 18.47 -1.31
C TYR A 26 19.29 19.41 -0.13
N VAL A 27 20.18 20.37 0.12
CA VAL A 27 19.94 21.46 1.05
C VAL A 27 19.15 22.54 0.34
N ILE A 28 18.01 22.96 0.90
CA ILE A 28 17.21 24.02 0.31
C ILE A 28 17.80 25.37 0.71
N ARG A 29 18.10 26.18 -0.28
CA ARG A 29 18.50 27.59 -0.12
C ARG A 29 17.46 28.48 -0.78
N TYR A 30 16.97 29.44 -0.05
CA TYR A 30 16.02 30.42 -0.53
C TYR A 30 16.77 31.65 -1.04
N GLU A 31 16.55 32.01 -2.32
CA GLU A 31 17.01 33.26 -2.91
C GLU A 31 15.93 34.35 -2.79
N ASN A 32 16.35 35.63 -2.65
CA ASN A 32 15.45 36.79 -2.59
C ASN A 32 14.44 36.81 -1.43
N GLY A 33 14.94 37.19 -0.31
CA GLY A 33 14.17 37.47 0.89
C GLY A 33 14.53 36.54 2.01
N GLN A 34 15.25 37.08 2.97
CA GLN A 34 15.22 36.44 4.28
C GLN A 34 13.76 36.15 4.58
N PRO A 35 13.40 34.91 4.91
CA PRO A 35 12.05 34.64 5.34
C PRO A 35 11.74 35.63 6.46
N GLY A 36 10.81 36.54 6.21
CA GLY A 36 10.43 37.50 7.21
C GLY A 36 10.23 36.76 8.50
N LYS A 37 10.57 37.37 9.67
CA LYS A 37 10.60 36.78 11.02
C LYS A 37 9.41 35.89 11.45
N ARG A 38 8.47 35.58 10.53
CA ARG A 38 7.29 34.72 10.71
C ARG A 38 7.14 33.72 9.53
N TRP A 39 8.16 32.89 9.32
CA TRP A 39 7.92 31.64 8.62
C TRP A 39 6.97 30.80 9.48
N PRO A 40 5.86 30.31 8.93
CA PRO A 40 5.09 29.31 9.63
C PRO A 40 6.02 28.15 9.95
N LYS A 41 6.11 27.75 11.21
CA LYS A 41 6.95 26.62 11.68
C LYS A 41 6.79 25.32 10.88
N TYR A 42 5.80 25.28 9.99
CA TYR A 42 5.41 24.12 9.17
C TYR A 42 6.11 24.01 7.81
N ILE A 43 6.86 25.03 7.34
CA ILE A 43 7.69 24.95 6.11
C ILE A 43 9.18 24.78 6.48
N LYS A 44 9.50 24.08 7.52
CA LYS A 44 10.87 23.61 7.71
C LYS A 44 11.13 22.37 6.85
N ILE A 45 11.16 22.55 5.54
CA ILE A 45 11.79 21.57 4.65
C ILE A 45 13.18 22.15 4.41
N ASP A 46 14.11 21.79 5.27
CA ASP A 46 15.50 22.23 5.14
C ASP A 46 16.27 21.29 4.17
N THR A 47 15.69 20.14 3.84
CA THR A 47 16.32 19.13 2.97
C THR A 47 15.29 18.39 2.12
N LEU A 48 15.64 18.09 0.89
CA LEU A 48 14.93 17.15 -0.01
C LEU A 48 15.74 15.86 -0.09
N LYS A 49 15.09 14.72 0.12
CA LYS A 49 15.74 13.43 0.01
C LYS A 49 16.05 13.12 -1.46
N LYS A 50 17.30 12.76 -1.75
CA LYS A 50 17.75 12.31 -3.06
C LYS A 50 17.34 10.85 -3.27
N ASN A 51 16.07 10.55 -3.11
CA ASN A 51 15.50 9.25 -3.43
C ASN A 51 15.20 9.18 -4.93
N ASN A 52 14.96 7.96 -5.45
CA ASN A 52 14.69 7.67 -6.86
C ASN A 52 13.58 8.53 -7.51
N ASN A 53 12.98 9.46 -6.77
CA ASN A 53 11.91 10.32 -7.27
C ASN A 53 11.98 11.75 -6.72
N ILE A 54 13.11 12.45 -6.97
CA ILE A 54 13.29 13.88 -6.62
C ILE A 54 12.16 14.76 -7.17
N GLN A 55 11.53 14.36 -8.27
CA GLN A 55 10.41 15.08 -8.87
C GLN A 55 9.16 15.08 -7.97
N VAL A 56 8.91 14.00 -7.24
CA VAL A 56 7.80 13.94 -6.27
C VAL A 56 8.05 14.89 -5.11
N GLU A 57 9.29 14.95 -4.61
CA GLU A 57 9.68 15.85 -3.54
C GLU A 57 9.57 17.32 -3.98
N LEU A 58 10.02 17.66 -5.20
CA LEU A 58 9.88 19.00 -5.78
C LEU A 58 8.41 19.39 -5.96
N ARG A 59 7.57 18.48 -6.47
CA ARG A 59 6.13 18.71 -6.58
C ARG A 59 5.51 18.99 -5.22
N SER A 60 5.89 18.21 -4.20
CA SER A 60 5.42 18.41 -2.82
C SER A 60 5.85 19.77 -2.27
N LEU A 61 7.09 20.18 -2.52
CA LEU A 61 7.60 21.50 -2.13
C LEU A 61 6.81 22.62 -2.82
N ASN A 62 6.66 22.54 -4.15
CA ASN A 62 5.93 23.54 -4.92
C ASN A 62 4.47 23.68 -4.48
N LEU A 63 3.78 22.58 -4.24
CA LEU A 63 2.41 22.61 -3.70
C LEU A 63 2.34 23.30 -2.34
N LYS A 64 3.32 23.03 -1.45
CA LYS A 64 3.38 23.73 -0.16
C LYS A 64 3.64 25.21 -0.31
N LEU A 65 4.53 25.63 -1.21
CA LEU A 65 4.78 27.04 -1.48
C LEU A 65 3.52 27.74 -2.01
N ILE A 66 2.79 27.10 -2.90
CA ILE A 66 1.49 27.57 -3.41
C ILE A 66 0.47 27.69 -2.27
N GLU A 67 0.39 26.72 -1.35
CA GLU A 67 -0.49 26.80 -0.16
C GLU A 67 -0.24 28.04 0.71
N PHE A 68 0.99 28.57 0.69
CA PHE A 68 1.36 29.79 1.39
C PHE A 68 1.22 31.07 0.56
N GLY A 69 0.79 30.95 -0.70
CA GLY A 69 0.53 32.08 -1.59
C GLY A 69 1.71 32.46 -2.48
N TYR A 70 2.74 31.65 -2.55
CA TYR A 70 3.88 31.83 -3.46
C TYR A 70 3.62 31.15 -4.80
N PHE A 71 2.69 31.69 -5.59
CA PHE A 71 2.28 31.11 -6.88
C PHE A 71 3.36 31.20 -7.98
N LEU A 72 4.29 32.15 -7.85
CA LEU A 72 5.35 32.44 -8.81
C LEU A 72 6.70 31.91 -8.30
N ASN A 73 6.70 30.88 -7.47
CA ASN A 73 7.95 30.30 -7.00
C ASN A 73 8.67 29.56 -8.14
N GLU A 74 9.99 29.60 -8.09
CA GLU A 74 10.86 28.87 -9.00
C GLU A 74 11.81 28.00 -8.18
N THR A 75 12.02 26.77 -8.62
CA THR A 75 12.94 25.84 -7.97
C THR A 75 14.00 25.38 -8.96
N LEU A 76 15.27 25.51 -8.59
CA LEU A 76 16.41 25.08 -9.39
C LEU A 76 17.26 24.09 -8.61
N LEU A 77 17.50 22.91 -9.17
CA LEU A 77 18.42 21.91 -8.59
C LEU A 77 19.82 22.15 -9.12
N ILE A 78 20.79 22.21 -8.21
CA ILE A 78 22.23 22.29 -8.52
C ILE A 78 22.87 20.98 -8.02
N ASP A 79 23.06 20.04 -8.94
CA ASP A 79 23.58 18.71 -8.62
C ASP A 79 25.04 18.73 -8.12
N SER A 80 25.86 19.69 -8.60
CA SER A 80 27.28 19.78 -8.21
C SER A 80 27.49 20.00 -6.72
N ASN A 81 26.56 20.67 -6.04
CA ASN A 81 26.67 21.03 -4.63
C ASN A 81 25.52 20.45 -3.76
N ASN A 82 24.68 19.59 -4.33
CA ASN A 82 23.47 19.10 -3.67
C ASN A 82 22.60 20.22 -3.07
N VAL A 83 22.37 21.30 -3.82
CA VAL A 83 21.60 22.45 -3.39
C VAL A 83 20.34 22.58 -4.25
N CYS A 84 19.21 22.79 -3.60
CA CYS A 84 17.97 23.22 -4.23
C CYS A 84 17.78 24.71 -3.96
N LEU A 85 17.92 25.55 -4.98
CA LEU A 85 17.63 26.97 -4.90
C LEU A 85 16.13 27.19 -5.09
N VAL A 86 15.54 27.97 -4.19
CA VAL A 86 14.12 28.33 -4.23
C VAL A 86 13.96 29.84 -4.25
N ASN A 87 13.51 30.35 -5.37
CA ASN A 87 13.05 31.74 -5.47
C ASN A 87 11.55 31.79 -5.14
N LEU A 88 11.19 32.42 -4.06
CA LEU A 88 9.79 32.48 -3.60
C LEU A 88 8.91 33.39 -4.45
N GLY A 89 9.49 34.42 -5.05
CA GLY A 89 8.73 35.46 -5.72
C GLY A 89 7.83 36.25 -4.78
N ARG A 90 6.82 36.92 -5.34
CA ARG A 90 5.85 37.71 -4.59
C ARG A 90 4.78 36.84 -3.96
N LYS A 91 4.39 37.15 -2.71
CA LYS A 91 3.28 36.48 -2.02
C LYS A 91 1.93 37.11 -2.41
N PHE A 92 0.93 36.27 -2.67
CA PHE A 92 -0.44 36.66 -2.96
C PHE A 92 -1.39 36.02 -1.94
N ASN A 93 -2.51 36.70 -1.67
CA ASN A 93 -3.51 36.22 -0.72
C ASN A 93 -4.59 35.36 -1.39
N ASP A 94 -4.79 35.54 -2.69
CA ASP A 94 -5.76 34.79 -3.50
C ASP A 94 -5.32 34.71 -4.97
N ILE A 95 -5.97 33.84 -5.70
CA ILE A 95 -5.85 33.69 -7.17
C ILE A 95 -7.24 33.63 -7.79
N ILE A 96 -7.39 34.31 -8.91
CA ILE A 96 -8.58 34.27 -9.74
C ILE A 96 -8.33 33.33 -10.91
N LEU A 97 -9.05 32.20 -10.95
CA LEU A 97 -9.07 31.34 -12.14
C LEU A 97 -10.12 31.87 -13.10
N THR A 98 -9.69 32.25 -14.30
CA THR A 98 -10.59 32.79 -15.32
C THR A 98 -11.15 31.70 -16.20
N ASP A 99 -10.35 30.68 -16.52
CA ASP A 99 -10.70 29.56 -17.40
C ASP A 99 -9.98 28.29 -16.97
N SER A 100 -10.48 27.13 -17.44
CA SER A 100 -9.75 25.85 -17.42
C SER A 100 -9.78 25.26 -18.82
N ILE A 101 -8.61 24.90 -19.32
CA ILE A 101 -8.44 24.29 -20.64
C ILE A 101 -7.84 22.90 -20.43
N ASP A 102 -8.59 21.86 -20.80
CA ASP A 102 -8.14 20.48 -20.79
C ASP A 102 -7.74 20.09 -22.21
N ILE A 103 -6.46 19.74 -22.42
CA ILE A 103 -5.93 19.32 -23.73
C ILE A 103 -5.77 17.81 -23.75
N ASP A 104 -6.47 17.15 -24.66
CA ASP A 104 -6.43 15.71 -24.89
C ASP A 104 -6.21 15.45 -26.38
N HIS A 105 -5.06 14.87 -26.74
CA HIS A 105 -4.71 14.55 -28.13
C HIS A 105 -5.05 15.65 -29.16
N GLY A 106 -4.85 16.92 -28.76
CA GLY A 106 -5.13 18.09 -29.63
C GLY A 106 -6.59 18.58 -29.60
N ILE A 107 -7.46 17.94 -28.83
CA ILE A 107 -8.84 18.40 -28.62
C ILE A 107 -8.87 19.32 -27.40
N PHE A 108 -9.37 20.54 -27.60
CA PHE A 108 -9.49 21.55 -26.55
C PHE A 108 -10.89 21.49 -25.93
N ASN A 109 -10.96 21.12 -24.67
CA ASN A 109 -12.17 21.26 -23.86
C ASN A 109 -12.00 22.45 -22.93
N LYS A 110 -12.67 23.57 -23.26
CA LYS A 110 -12.62 24.79 -22.46
C LYS A 110 -13.85 24.87 -21.54
N ALA A 111 -13.59 24.98 -20.22
CA ALA A 111 -14.64 25.30 -19.25
C ALA A 111 -14.38 26.72 -18.73
N ILE A 112 -15.31 27.61 -19.01
CA ILE A 112 -15.25 29.02 -18.59
C ILE A 112 -15.84 29.10 -17.18
N TYR A 113 -15.05 29.56 -16.22
CA TYR A 113 -15.53 29.90 -14.90
C TYR A 113 -14.62 30.97 -14.26
N LEU A 114 -15.26 31.81 -13.46
CA LEU A 114 -14.53 32.77 -12.63
C LEU A 114 -14.58 32.30 -11.20
N GLN A 115 -13.43 31.92 -10.65
CA GLN A 115 -13.36 31.42 -9.28
C GLN A 115 -12.25 32.10 -8.49
N HIS A 116 -12.63 32.72 -7.37
CA HIS A 116 -11.69 33.22 -6.38
C HIS A 116 -11.29 32.11 -5.43
N LEU A 117 -10.00 31.80 -5.35
CA LEU A 117 -9.49 30.75 -4.50
C LEU A 117 -8.40 31.27 -3.58
N SER A 118 -8.51 30.96 -2.30
CA SER A 118 -7.40 31.13 -1.38
C SER A 118 -6.25 30.15 -1.76
N PRO A 119 -4.99 30.45 -1.41
CA PRO A 119 -3.84 29.60 -1.77
C PRO A 119 -4.02 28.11 -1.41
N ARG A 120 -4.54 27.82 -0.23
CA ARG A 120 -4.83 26.44 0.19
C ARG A 120 -5.87 25.75 -0.65
N ARG A 121 -6.97 26.44 -0.96
CA ARG A 121 -8.03 25.88 -1.82
C ARG A 121 -7.53 25.66 -3.23
N PHE A 122 -6.70 26.56 -3.72
CA PHE A 122 -6.09 26.43 -5.05
C PHE A 122 -5.12 25.23 -5.09
N ALA A 123 -4.20 25.08 -4.14
CA ALA A 123 -3.32 23.94 -4.07
C ALA A 123 -4.09 22.61 -3.97
N GLN A 124 -5.17 22.56 -3.17
CA GLN A 124 -6.04 21.39 -3.09
C GLN A 124 -6.77 21.12 -4.43
N TYR A 125 -7.21 22.17 -5.12
CA TYR A 125 -7.84 22.07 -6.44
C TYR A 125 -6.87 21.48 -7.47
N LEU A 126 -5.62 21.98 -7.53
CA LEU A 126 -4.56 21.44 -8.39
C LEU A 126 -4.29 19.97 -8.10
N LYS A 127 -4.13 19.62 -6.80
CA LYS A 127 -3.89 18.26 -6.36
C LYS A 127 -5.02 17.31 -6.79
N ASN A 128 -6.27 17.73 -6.57
CA ASN A 128 -7.43 16.92 -6.94
C ASN A 128 -7.56 16.77 -8.46
N LYS A 129 -7.29 17.85 -9.21
CA LYS A 129 -7.32 17.83 -10.67
C LYS A 129 -6.26 16.87 -11.22
N ALA A 130 -5.02 16.96 -10.75
CA ALA A 130 -3.94 16.05 -11.14
C ALA A 130 -4.26 14.59 -10.75
N LYS A 131 -4.72 14.36 -9.50
CA LYS A 131 -5.06 13.03 -9.00
C LYS A 131 -6.14 12.35 -9.84
N LYS A 132 -7.14 13.12 -10.30
CA LYS A 132 -8.19 12.59 -11.19
C LYS A 132 -7.58 11.95 -12.44
N TYR A 133 -6.66 12.62 -13.11
CA TYR A 133 -6.03 12.11 -14.33
C TYR A 133 -5.00 11.01 -14.04
N LEU A 134 -4.18 11.16 -12.99
CA LEU A 134 -3.24 10.13 -12.53
C LEU A 134 -3.93 8.80 -12.22
N ASN A 135 -5.15 8.84 -11.72
CA ASN A 135 -5.93 7.63 -11.44
C ASN A 135 -6.78 7.15 -12.62
N SER A 136 -6.71 7.84 -13.76
CA SER A 136 -7.53 7.55 -14.96
C SER A 136 -6.66 7.23 -16.20
N GLY A 137 -5.43 6.81 -16.01
CA GLY A 137 -4.57 6.36 -17.09
C GLY A 137 -3.55 7.36 -17.61
N TYR A 138 -3.37 8.51 -16.98
CA TYR A 138 -2.48 9.57 -17.46
C TYR A 138 -1.33 9.84 -16.47
N PRO A 139 -0.27 9.00 -16.46
CA PRO A 139 0.85 9.15 -15.52
C PRO A 139 1.65 10.45 -15.72
N PHE A 140 1.57 11.03 -16.91
CA PHE A 140 2.34 12.21 -17.31
C PHE A 140 1.52 13.50 -17.33
N VAL A 141 0.36 13.50 -16.65
CA VAL A 141 -0.47 14.70 -16.57
C VAL A 141 0.31 15.86 -15.99
N ASN A 142 0.25 17.00 -16.69
CA ASN A 142 0.81 18.26 -16.26
C ASN A 142 -0.30 19.30 -16.13
N VAL A 143 -0.33 19.99 -14.97
CA VAL A 143 -1.32 21.02 -14.68
C VAL A 143 -0.57 22.31 -14.38
N HIS A 144 -0.75 23.35 -15.17
CA HIS A 144 -0.04 24.60 -15.04
C HIS A 144 -0.93 25.82 -15.32
N LEU A 145 -0.45 26.98 -14.89
CA LEU A 145 -1.11 28.25 -15.11
C LEU A 145 -0.54 28.91 -16.38
N ILE A 146 -1.46 29.36 -17.22
CA ILE A 146 -1.13 30.17 -18.42
C ILE A 146 -1.85 31.51 -18.35
N ASN A 147 -1.45 32.47 -19.19
CA ASN A 147 -2.06 33.78 -19.32
C ASN A 147 -2.18 34.51 -17.97
N SER A 148 -1.18 34.36 -17.11
CA SER A 148 -1.19 35.03 -15.80
C SER A 148 -1.05 36.54 -15.93
N SER A 149 -1.87 37.27 -15.18
CA SER A 149 -1.78 38.72 -15.05
C SER A 149 -1.86 39.12 -13.58
N ILE A 150 -1.18 40.19 -13.22
CA ILE A 150 -1.13 40.70 -11.85
C ILE A 150 -1.70 42.09 -11.85
N ASN A 151 -2.85 42.29 -11.19
CA ASN A 151 -3.51 43.56 -10.99
C ASN A 151 -3.73 43.81 -9.50
N GLU A 152 -3.29 44.99 -9.00
CA GLU A 152 -3.53 45.43 -7.61
C GLU A 152 -3.20 44.40 -6.50
N GLY A 153 -2.22 43.54 -6.75
CA GLY A 153 -1.81 42.52 -5.75
C GLY A 153 -2.59 41.21 -5.86
N GLN A 154 -3.51 41.09 -6.81
CA GLN A 154 -4.18 39.84 -7.14
C GLN A 154 -3.55 39.22 -8.39
N ILE A 155 -3.54 37.91 -8.45
CA ILE A 155 -3.11 37.14 -9.63
C ILE A 155 -4.35 36.51 -10.27
N SER A 156 -4.52 36.72 -11.60
CA SER A 156 -5.50 36.01 -12.40
C SER A 156 -4.78 35.14 -13.43
N ALA A 157 -5.30 33.94 -13.65
CA ALA A 157 -4.69 33.00 -14.58
C ALA A 157 -5.69 32.00 -15.14
N THR A 158 -5.35 31.38 -16.26
CA THR A 158 -6.05 30.24 -16.85
C THR A 158 -5.33 28.96 -16.47
N LEU A 159 -6.09 27.94 -16.03
CA LEU A 159 -5.54 26.61 -15.75
C LEU A 159 -5.49 25.79 -17.05
N GLU A 160 -4.31 25.29 -17.39
CA GLU A 160 -4.11 24.37 -18.51
C GLU A 160 -3.75 22.97 -17.99
N VAL A 161 -4.42 21.95 -18.53
CA VAL A 161 -4.16 20.55 -18.22
C VAL A 161 -3.68 19.82 -19.45
N LEU A 162 -2.44 19.39 -19.45
CA LEU A 162 -1.84 18.54 -20.46
C LEU A 162 -1.88 17.10 -19.95
N LYS A 163 -2.73 16.25 -20.50
CA LYS A 163 -2.92 14.87 -20.01
C LYS A 163 -1.71 13.98 -20.27
N GLY A 164 -1.00 14.20 -21.38
CA GLY A 164 0.07 13.33 -21.82
C GLY A 164 -0.45 11.99 -22.37
N ASN A 165 0.42 11.01 -22.49
CA ASN A 165 0.09 9.71 -23.05
C ASN A 165 -0.74 8.88 -22.09
N TYR A 166 -1.76 8.22 -22.62
CA TYR A 166 -2.55 7.23 -21.90
C TYR A 166 -1.75 5.94 -21.74
N SER A 167 -1.78 5.34 -20.56
CA SER A 167 -0.94 4.21 -20.23
C SER A 167 -1.72 3.04 -19.63
N VAL A 168 -1.45 1.85 -20.15
CA VAL A 168 -2.04 0.58 -19.73
C VAL A 168 -0.92 -0.35 -19.28
N LEU A 169 -1.15 -1.16 -18.25
CA LEU A 169 -0.17 -2.13 -17.77
C LEU A 169 0.03 -3.24 -18.79
N ARG A 170 1.21 -3.33 -19.37
CA ARG A 170 1.57 -4.31 -20.40
C ARG A 170 2.15 -5.59 -19.81
N LYS A 171 2.94 -5.46 -18.76
CA LYS A 171 3.63 -6.61 -18.18
C LYS A 171 3.98 -6.40 -16.72
N ILE A 172 3.98 -7.49 -15.97
CA ILE A 172 4.50 -7.55 -14.61
C ILE A 172 5.73 -8.44 -14.62
N HIS A 173 6.85 -7.93 -14.11
CA HIS A 173 8.10 -8.66 -13.96
C HIS A 173 8.33 -8.96 -12.48
N ILE A 174 8.43 -10.23 -12.14
CA ILE A 174 8.83 -10.68 -10.81
C ILE A 174 10.34 -10.91 -10.83
N LYS A 175 11.08 -10.17 -10.02
CA LYS A 175 12.52 -10.27 -9.86
C LYS A 175 12.85 -10.78 -8.47
N GLY A 176 13.87 -11.64 -8.38
CA GLY A 176 14.32 -12.26 -7.12
C GLY A 176 13.88 -13.72 -7.03
N ASP A 177 12.76 -14.02 -6.41
CA ASP A 177 12.30 -15.40 -6.19
C ASP A 177 11.24 -15.84 -7.19
N SER A 178 11.55 -16.86 -7.98
CA SER A 178 10.64 -17.48 -8.95
C SER A 178 9.63 -18.46 -8.33
N SER A 179 9.69 -18.68 -7.03
CA SER A 179 8.77 -19.60 -6.33
C SER A 179 7.35 -19.01 -6.17
N ILE A 180 7.17 -17.71 -6.39
CA ILE A 180 5.88 -17.03 -6.27
C ILE A 180 5.20 -17.02 -7.63
N SER A 181 3.96 -17.50 -7.69
CA SER A 181 3.21 -17.51 -8.94
C SER A 181 2.75 -16.10 -9.34
N MET A 182 2.70 -15.81 -10.64
CA MET A 182 2.19 -14.55 -11.17
C MET A 182 0.78 -14.25 -10.67
N ASN A 183 -0.09 -15.25 -10.68
CA ASN A 183 -1.47 -15.11 -10.24
C ASN A 183 -1.59 -14.76 -8.75
N THR A 184 -0.72 -15.35 -7.90
CA THR A 184 -0.67 -15.00 -6.47
C THR A 184 -0.24 -13.54 -6.28
N ILE A 185 0.77 -13.09 -7.02
CA ILE A 185 1.21 -11.69 -6.98
C ILE A 185 0.10 -10.76 -7.43
N GLN A 186 -0.54 -11.02 -8.56
CA GLN A 186 -1.66 -10.20 -9.05
C GLN A 186 -2.80 -10.12 -8.03
N SER A 187 -3.13 -11.24 -7.38
CA SER A 187 -4.15 -11.27 -6.33
C SER A 187 -3.75 -10.47 -5.08
N ILE A 188 -2.46 -10.44 -4.73
CA ILE A 188 -1.94 -9.66 -3.59
C ILE A 188 -1.98 -8.17 -3.90
N ILE A 189 -1.42 -7.76 -5.04
CA ILE A 189 -1.31 -6.34 -5.39
C ILE A 189 -2.64 -5.75 -5.86
N GLY A 190 -3.58 -6.61 -6.34
CA GLY A 190 -4.87 -6.19 -6.91
C GLY A 190 -4.72 -5.47 -8.24
N VAL A 191 -3.73 -5.89 -9.06
CA VAL A 191 -3.47 -5.30 -10.40
C VAL A 191 -3.23 -6.41 -11.39
N THR A 192 -3.87 -6.33 -12.54
CA THR A 192 -3.73 -7.30 -13.64
C THR A 192 -3.24 -6.64 -14.93
N VAL A 193 -2.62 -7.45 -15.79
CA VAL A 193 -2.17 -6.99 -17.11
C VAL A 193 -3.39 -6.56 -17.93
N GLY A 194 -3.30 -5.42 -18.59
CA GLY A 194 -4.39 -4.79 -19.34
C GLY A 194 -5.13 -3.69 -18.56
N GLU A 195 -4.90 -3.56 -17.26
CA GLU A 195 -5.50 -2.48 -16.48
C GLU A 195 -4.87 -1.12 -16.76
N VAL A 196 -5.70 -0.11 -16.59
CA VAL A 196 -5.33 1.29 -16.78
C VAL A 196 -4.43 1.75 -15.65
N TYR A 197 -3.45 2.61 -15.96
CA TYR A 197 -2.61 3.22 -14.94
C TYR A 197 -3.43 3.91 -13.85
N ASN A 198 -3.11 3.61 -12.61
CA ASN A 198 -3.74 4.23 -11.45
C ASN A 198 -2.70 4.45 -10.36
N GLU A 199 -2.31 5.72 -10.18
CA GLU A 199 -1.29 6.14 -9.21
C GLU A 199 -1.59 5.68 -7.79
N ALA A 200 -2.85 5.77 -7.37
CA ALA A 200 -3.25 5.40 -6.01
C ALA A 200 -3.11 3.88 -5.76
N VAL A 201 -3.39 3.06 -6.77
CA VAL A 201 -3.24 1.60 -6.68
C VAL A 201 -1.76 1.21 -6.69
N ILE A 202 -1.00 1.81 -7.61
CA ILE A 202 0.44 1.55 -7.76
C ILE A 202 1.20 1.95 -6.49
N GLY A 203 0.87 3.11 -5.91
CA GLY A 203 1.51 3.58 -4.67
C GLY A 203 1.26 2.68 -3.44
N GLN A 204 0.32 1.74 -3.50
CA GLN A 204 0.03 0.79 -2.42
C GLN A 204 0.65 -0.60 -2.63
N ILE A 205 1.29 -0.85 -3.78
CA ILE A 205 1.79 -2.17 -4.15
C ILE A 205 2.76 -2.73 -3.11
N ASP A 206 3.78 -1.96 -2.75
CA ASP A 206 4.81 -2.41 -1.81
C ASP A 206 4.23 -2.66 -0.40
N GLU A 207 3.28 -1.85 0.03
CA GLU A 207 2.57 -2.04 1.28
C GLU A 207 1.72 -3.32 1.24
N LYS A 208 0.96 -3.56 0.18
CA LYS A 208 0.18 -4.79 0.01
C LYS A 208 1.04 -6.04 0.00
N ILE A 209 2.24 -5.99 -0.60
CA ILE A 209 3.20 -7.09 -0.56
C ILE A 209 3.69 -7.31 0.87
N SER A 210 4.10 -6.26 1.58
CA SER A 210 4.65 -6.35 2.94
C SER A 210 3.65 -6.84 4.00
N GLN A 211 2.35 -6.72 3.74
CA GLN A 211 1.29 -7.26 4.61
C GLN A 211 1.19 -8.80 4.57
N ASN A 212 1.94 -9.47 3.70
CA ASN A 212 1.91 -10.93 3.59
C ASN A 212 3.15 -11.53 4.27
N ASN A 213 2.93 -12.55 5.12
CA ASN A 213 3.99 -13.13 5.95
C ASN A 213 5.00 -13.99 5.17
N PHE A 214 4.68 -14.40 3.95
CA PHE A 214 5.51 -15.31 3.15
C PHE A 214 6.26 -14.62 2.00
N ILE A 215 6.05 -13.32 1.81
CA ILE A 215 6.70 -12.51 0.77
C ILE A 215 7.23 -11.22 1.40
N ASN A 216 8.48 -10.90 1.07
CA ASN A 216 9.10 -9.63 1.43
C ASN A 216 9.59 -8.89 0.18
N THR A 217 9.58 -7.57 0.22
CA THR A 217 10.19 -6.73 -0.80
C THR A 217 11.70 -6.66 -0.58
N ILE A 218 12.48 -6.84 -1.67
CA ILE A 218 13.94 -6.67 -1.66
C ILE A 218 14.29 -5.18 -1.79
N LYS A 219 13.55 -4.48 -2.66
CA LYS A 219 13.59 -3.04 -2.87
C LYS A 219 12.22 -2.56 -3.37
N PRO A 220 11.93 -1.26 -3.34
CA PRO A 220 10.68 -0.70 -3.87
C PRO A 220 10.41 -1.12 -5.31
N SER A 221 9.13 -1.27 -5.63
CA SER A 221 8.66 -1.55 -6.99
C SER A 221 9.02 -0.42 -7.94
N GLU A 222 9.26 -0.76 -9.20
CA GLU A 222 9.65 0.19 -10.25
C GLU A 222 8.70 0.10 -11.43
N ILE A 223 8.49 1.22 -12.11
CA ILE A 223 7.67 1.30 -13.32
C ILE A 223 8.56 1.74 -14.47
N LEU A 224 8.52 0.98 -15.55
CA LEU A 224 9.11 1.35 -16.83
C LEU A 224 7.99 1.81 -17.77
N TYR A 225 8.04 3.07 -18.19
CA TYR A 225 7.13 3.61 -19.19
C TYR A 225 7.69 3.37 -20.59
N THR A 226 6.83 2.85 -21.46
CA THR A 226 7.13 2.59 -22.87
C THR A 226 6.12 3.33 -23.76
N ASN A 227 6.35 3.35 -25.07
CA ASN A 227 5.38 3.93 -26.02
C ASN A 227 4.04 3.18 -26.04
N GLU A 228 4.01 1.91 -25.63
CA GLU A 228 2.82 1.07 -25.65
C GLU A 228 2.06 1.04 -24.32
N GLY A 229 2.62 1.63 -23.26
CA GLY A 229 2.05 1.60 -21.93
C GLY A 229 3.12 1.57 -20.85
N HIS A 230 2.89 0.84 -19.75
CA HIS A 230 3.89 0.70 -18.69
C HIS A 230 4.08 -0.77 -18.29
N GLU A 231 5.26 -1.06 -17.76
CA GLU A 231 5.64 -2.35 -17.19
C GLU A 231 5.99 -2.18 -15.72
N LEU A 232 5.54 -3.12 -14.88
CA LEU A 232 5.75 -3.11 -13.45
C LEU A 232 6.85 -4.12 -13.06
N PHE A 233 7.86 -3.69 -12.33
CA PHE A 233 8.94 -4.52 -11.81
C PHE A 233 8.79 -4.66 -10.31
N LEU A 234 8.57 -5.89 -9.85
CA LEU A 234 8.44 -6.25 -8.45
C LEU A 234 9.67 -7.02 -8.00
N TYR A 235 10.32 -6.54 -6.95
CA TYR A 235 11.53 -7.14 -6.40
C TYR A 235 11.18 -7.83 -5.09
N VAL A 236 10.92 -9.14 -5.16
CA VAL A 236 10.38 -9.90 -4.05
C VAL A 236 11.20 -11.15 -3.76
N LYS A 237 11.17 -11.57 -2.50
CA LYS A 237 11.68 -12.87 -2.06
C LYS A 237 10.62 -13.54 -1.20
N SER A 238 10.54 -14.86 -1.28
CA SER A 238 9.72 -15.63 -0.36
C SER A 238 10.54 -16.03 0.87
N ASP A 239 9.91 -15.97 2.03
CA ASP A 239 10.50 -16.53 3.25
C ASP A 239 10.12 -18.01 3.36
N ARG A 240 11.11 -18.83 3.70
CA ARG A 240 10.88 -20.25 4.02
C ARG A 240 10.35 -20.36 5.44
N VAL A 241 9.04 -20.19 5.58
CA VAL A 241 8.36 -20.20 6.89
C VAL A 241 7.69 -21.55 7.20
N SER A 242 7.86 -22.55 6.32
CA SER A 242 7.38 -23.91 6.55
C SER A 242 8.36 -24.68 7.41
N PHE A 243 7.86 -25.37 8.43
CA PHE A 243 8.66 -26.21 9.30
C PHE A 243 7.86 -27.38 9.86
N LEU A 244 8.59 -28.45 10.23
CA LEU A 244 8.10 -29.55 11.04
C LEU A 244 9.03 -29.67 12.26
N ARG A 245 8.46 -29.63 13.44
CA ARG A 245 9.16 -29.83 14.72
C ARG A 245 8.34 -30.75 15.61
N GLY A 246 8.98 -31.64 16.34
CA GLY A 246 8.26 -32.46 17.30
C GLY A 246 9.11 -33.54 17.90
N ALA A 247 8.59 -34.09 18.98
CA ALA A 247 9.09 -35.29 19.62
C ALA A 247 7.89 -36.12 20.08
N VAL A 248 7.91 -37.40 19.79
CA VAL A 248 6.83 -38.34 20.11
C VAL A 248 7.42 -39.54 20.84
N GLY A 249 6.76 -39.97 21.89
CA GLY A 249 7.16 -41.13 22.69
C GLY A 249 5.94 -41.91 23.16
N LEU A 250 6.20 -43.04 23.77
CA LEU A 250 5.19 -43.86 24.41
C LEU A 250 5.40 -43.84 25.91
N GLN A 251 4.37 -43.61 26.66
CA GLN A 251 4.36 -43.60 28.13
C GLN A 251 3.22 -44.47 28.66
N PRO A 252 3.50 -45.33 29.67
CA PRO A 252 2.41 -46.10 30.29
C PRO A 252 1.43 -45.16 30.98
N ASN A 253 0.16 -45.40 30.74
CA ASN A 253 -0.93 -44.67 31.41
C ASN A 253 -1.11 -45.28 32.82
N PRO A 254 -0.99 -44.49 33.89
CA PRO A 254 -1.06 -45.00 35.23
C PRO A 254 -2.39 -45.57 35.65
N VAL A 255 -3.48 -45.16 34.93
CA VAL A 255 -4.87 -45.59 35.23
C VAL A 255 -5.22 -46.86 34.43
N SER A 256 -4.99 -46.85 33.11
CA SER A 256 -5.36 -47.94 32.21
C SER A 256 -4.30 -48.99 31.99
N GLN A 257 -3.06 -48.73 32.46
CA GLN A 257 -1.82 -49.53 32.25
C GLN A 257 -1.48 -49.77 30.76
N LYS A 258 -2.19 -49.13 29.84
CA LYS A 258 -1.93 -49.18 28.40
C LYS A 258 -0.89 -48.13 28.01
N MET A 259 -0.10 -48.43 27.00
CA MET A 259 0.82 -47.46 26.41
C MET A 259 0.03 -46.34 25.73
N ALA A 260 0.33 -45.12 26.10
CA ALA A 260 -0.26 -43.91 25.51
C ALA A 260 0.78 -43.15 24.73
N LEU A 261 0.38 -42.62 23.58
CA LEU A 261 1.21 -41.73 22.78
C LEU A 261 1.28 -40.37 23.48
N THR A 262 2.53 -39.90 23.73
CA THR A 262 2.81 -38.60 24.34
C THR A 262 3.81 -37.83 23.48
N GLY A 263 3.78 -36.51 23.58
CA GLY A 263 4.70 -35.67 22.84
C GLY A 263 4.05 -34.41 22.28
N GLU A 264 4.75 -33.82 21.34
CA GLU A 264 4.34 -32.61 20.68
C GLU A 264 4.76 -32.66 19.20
N VAL A 265 3.85 -32.28 18.28
CA VAL A 265 4.13 -32.15 16.86
C VAL A 265 3.60 -30.80 16.40
N ASN A 266 4.49 -29.99 15.82
CA ASN A 266 4.20 -28.70 15.25
C ASN A 266 4.59 -28.69 13.77
N LEU A 267 3.59 -28.65 12.88
CA LEU A 267 3.76 -28.51 11.46
C LEU A 267 3.20 -27.16 11.00
N LYS A 268 3.99 -26.41 10.26
CA LYS A 268 3.55 -25.22 9.55
C LYS A 268 3.96 -25.36 8.09
N LEU A 269 2.98 -25.32 7.19
CA LEU A 269 3.18 -25.25 5.75
C LEU A 269 2.60 -23.93 5.28
N GLU A 270 3.41 -23.08 4.65
CA GLU A 270 3.00 -21.77 4.16
C GLU A 270 3.48 -21.60 2.73
N ASN A 271 2.56 -21.23 1.84
CA ASN A 271 2.79 -21.03 0.41
C ASN A 271 3.45 -22.24 -0.30
N THR A 272 3.18 -23.45 0.17
CA THR A 272 3.76 -24.69 -0.38
C THR A 272 3.21 -24.96 -1.78
N LEU A 273 1.94 -24.63 -2.01
CA LEU A 273 1.25 -24.73 -3.31
C LEU A 273 1.41 -23.46 -4.17
N LYS A 274 2.21 -22.46 -3.71
CA LYS A 274 2.44 -21.17 -4.37
C LYS A 274 1.18 -20.31 -4.58
N LYS A 275 0.19 -20.48 -3.69
CA LYS A 275 -1.12 -19.78 -3.73
C LYS A 275 -1.40 -18.94 -2.49
N GLY A 276 -0.38 -18.75 -1.64
CA GLY A 276 -0.50 -17.99 -0.39
C GLY A 276 -1.23 -18.72 0.73
N GLU A 277 -1.42 -20.03 0.61
CA GLU A 277 -2.09 -20.85 1.60
C GLU A 277 -1.23 -21.06 2.85
N LEU A 278 -1.91 -21.23 3.97
CA LEU A 278 -1.33 -21.54 5.27
C LEU A 278 -2.02 -22.76 5.86
N PHE A 279 -1.24 -23.77 6.21
CA PHE A 279 -1.70 -24.91 6.99
C PHE A 279 -0.85 -25.03 8.25
N LYS A 280 -1.49 -25.06 9.42
CA LYS A 280 -0.84 -25.32 10.71
C LYS A 280 -1.50 -26.52 11.36
N PHE A 281 -0.67 -27.40 11.86
CA PHE A 281 -1.08 -28.56 12.67
C PHE A 281 -0.24 -28.56 13.93
N ASN A 282 -0.89 -28.43 15.09
CA ASN A 282 -0.25 -28.49 16.39
C ASN A 282 -0.96 -29.54 17.22
N TRP A 283 -0.24 -30.61 17.55
CA TRP A 283 -0.69 -31.63 18.44
C TRP A 283 0.23 -31.70 19.66
N ARG A 284 -0.38 -31.80 20.84
CA ARG A 284 0.34 -31.88 22.11
C ARG A 284 -0.37 -32.83 23.05
N SER A 285 0.36 -33.80 23.59
CA SER A 285 -0.10 -34.76 24.59
C SER A 285 1.06 -35.03 25.55
N ILE A 286 1.24 -34.18 26.58
CA ILE A 286 2.34 -34.32 27.53
C ILE A 286 1.96 -35.28 28.69
N LYS A 287 0.68 -35.25 29.07
CA LYS A 287 0.16 -36.14 30.10
C LYS A 287 -0.72 -37.19 29.43
N PRO A 288 -0.66 -38.47 29.86
CA PRO A 288 -1.61 -39.47 29.40
C PRO A 288 -3.04 -38.97 29.53
N GLN A 289 -3.85 -39.19 28.49
CA GLN A 289 -5.27 -38.79 28.40
C GLN A 289 -5.53 -37.27 28.24
N THR A 290 -4.52 -36.40 28.35
CA THR A 290 -4.70 -34.97 28.10
C THR A 290 -4.10 -34.63 26.74
N GLN A 291 -4.97 -34.23 25.82
CA GLN A 291 -4.56 -33.95 24.44
C GLN A 291 -5.11 -32.61 23.95
N ARG A 292 -4.29 -31.90 23.21
CA ARG A 292 -4.68 -30.69 22.51
C ARG A 292 -4.30 -30.82 21.04
N LEU A 293 -5.27 -30.64 20.17
CA LEU A 293 -5.08 -30.60 18.74
C LEU A 293 -5.60 -29.26 18.22
N ASN A 294 -4.77 -28.55 17.49
CA ASN A 294 -5.15 -27.33 16.80
C ASN A 294 -4.77 -27.44 15.34
N ILE A 295 -5.77 -27.36 14.45
CA ILE A 295 -5.59 -27.35 13.00
C ILE A 295 -6.10 -26.01 12.50
N ASN A 296 -5.23 -25.27 11.80
CA ASN A 296 -5.59 -24.00 11.19
C ASN A 296 -5.27 -24.07 9.70
N PHE A 297 -6.26 -23.75 8.89
CA PHE A 297 -6.14 -23.66 7.43
C PHE A 297 -6.60 -22.29 6.96
N ASN A 298 -5.85 -21.68 6.07
CA ASN A 298 -6.20 -20.41 5.43
C ASN A 298 -5.79 -20.45 3.96
N TYR A 299 -6.74 -20.12 3.09
CA TYR A 299 -6.54 -20.04 1.66
C TYR A 299 -7.08 -18.68 1.17
N PRO A 300 -6.22 -17.65 1.03
CA PRO A 300 -6.66 -16.25 0.90
C PRO A 300 -7.22 -15.90 -0.48
N PHE A 301 -6.89 -16.67 -1.53
CA PHE A 301 -7.23 -16.36 -2.93
C PHE A 301 -7.81 -17.59 -3.63
N LEU A 302 -9.02 -18.00 -3.21
CA LEU A 302 -9.68 -19.18 -3.73
C LEU A 302 -9.93 -19.03 -5.24
N PHE A 303 -9.43 -20.00 -6.03
CA PHE A 303 -9.54 -19.98 -7.49
C PHE A 303 -9.04 -18.68 -8.17
N GLN A 304 -8.02 -18.03 -7.59
CA GLN A 304 -7.48 -16.75 -8.06
C GLN A 304 -8.51 -15.60 -8.05
N SER A 305 -9.47 -15.71 -7.16
CA SER A 305 -10.51 -14.70 -6.96
C SER A 305 -10.24 -13.89 -5.68
N PRO A 306 -10.95 -12.78 -5.44
CA PRO A 306 -10.86 -12.03 -4.19
C PRO A 306 -11.48 -12.76 -2.98
N PHE A 307 -12.02 -13.95 -3.20
CA PHE A 307 -12.56 -14.77 -2.12
C PHE A 307 -11.46 -15.56 -1.42
N GLY A 308 -11.56 -15.65 -0.10
CA GLY A 308 -10.73 -16.50 0.74
C GLY A 308 -11.56 -17.37 1.66
N ILE A 309 -10.99 -18.50 2.05
CA ILE A 309 -11.57 -19.38 3.08
C ILE A 309 -10.54 -19.62 4.18
N ALA A 310 -11.02 -19.74 5.40
CA ALA A 310 -10.20 -20.13 6.53
C ALA A 310 -10.99 -21.03 7.47
N SER A 311 -10.32 -21.98 8.10
CA SER A 311 -10.91 -22.81 9.13
C SER A 311 -9.94 -22.95 10.29
N ASN A 312 -10.50 -23.02 11.49
CA ASN A 312 -9.77 -23.32 12.71
C ASN A 312 -10.50 -24.42 13.46
N PHE A 313 -9.78 -25.46 13.81
CA PHE A 313 -10.31 -26.58 14.58
C PHE A 313 -9.45 -26.76 15.84
N LEU A 314 -10.06 -26.65 16.99
CA LEU A 314 -9.43 -26.86 18.29
C LEU A 314 -10.16 -27.98 19.01
N LEU A 315 -9.44 -29.02 19.36
CA LEU A 315 -9.91 -30.07 20.25
C LEU A 315 -9.01 -30.07 21.47
N TYR A 316 -9.63 -30.00 22.64
CA TYR A 316 -8.98 -30.12 23.92
C TYR A 316 -9.66 -31.21 24.77
N LYS A 317 -8.93 -32.25 25.06
CA LYS A 317 -9.36 -33.31 25.95
C LYS A 317 -8.55 -33.24 27.23
N ARG A 318 -9.20 -33.13 28.34
CA ARG A 318 -8.60 -33.15 29.68
C ARG A 318 -9.04 -34.42 30.40
N ASP A 319 -8.11 -35.33 30.60
CA ASP A 319 -8.35 -36.62 31.23
C ASP A 319 -9.48 -37.41 30.55
N SER A 320 -10.22 -38.18 31.37
CA SER A 320 -11.48 -38.81 31.03
C SER A 320 -12.70 -37.94 31.38
N THR A 321 -12.48 -36.69 31.83
CA THR A 321 -13.56 -35.88 32.43
C THR A 321 -14.11 -34.81 31.50
N PHE A 322 -13.32 -34.25 30.62
CA PHE A 322 -13.71 -33.08 29.83
C PHE A 322 -13.23 -33.13 28.38
N LEU A 323 -14.13 -32.83 27.46
CA LEU A 323 -13.83 -32.65 26.04
C LEU A 323 -14.40 -31.34 25.55
N ASP A 324 -13.53 -30.49 25.03
CA ASP A 324 -13.88 -29.22 24.42
C ASP A 324 -13.51 -29.23 22.92
N LEU A 325 -14.49 -28.91 22.09
CA LEU A 325 -14.38 -28.85 20.64
C LEU A 325 -14.81 -27.46 20.14
N ASN A 326 -13.96 -26.79 19.46
CA ASN A 326 -14.21 -25.50 18.82
C ASN A 326 -13.85 -25.61 17.36
N ALA A 327 -14.84 -25.45 16.48
CA ALA A 327 -14.65 -25.44 15.05
C ALA A 327 -15.14 -24.11 14.48
N GLU A 328 -14.30 -23.44 13.72
CA GLU A 328 -14.61 -22.16 13.09
C GLU A 328 -14.34 -22.24 11.60
N PHE A 329 -15.27 -21.73 10.81
CA PHE A 329 -15.16 -21.61 9.37
C PHE A 329 -15.41 -20.17 8.96
N ASN A 330 -14.53 -19.62 8.11
CA ASN A 330 -14.58 -18.23 7.66
C ASN A 330 -14.58 -18.18 6.14
N VAL A 331 -15.42 -17.31 5.59
CA VAL A 331 -15.35 -16.86 4.19
C VAL A 331 -15.02 -15.40 4.18
N SER A 332 -14.09 -15.00 3.36
CA SER A 332 -13.66 -13.61 3.22
C SER A 332 -13.76 -13.14 1.77
N TYR A 333 -14.05 -11.85 1.60
CA TYR A 333 -14.04 -11.17 0.32
C TYR A 333 -13.21 -9.89 0.44
N ARG A 334 -12.22 -9.75 -0.43
CA ARG A 334 -11.32 -8.60 -0.45
C ARG A 334 -11.74 -7.63 -1.57
N LEU A 335 -12.01 -6.39 -1.19
CA LEU A 335 -12.22 -5.30 -2.14
C LEU A 335 -10.87 -4.75 -2.67
N ASP A 336 -10.90 -4.09 -3.82
CA ASP A 336 -9.72 -3.50 -4.49
C ASP A 336 -9.01 -2.46 -3.61
N ASN A 337 -9.74 -1.75 -2.77
CA ASN A 337 -9.22 -0.77 -1.80
C ASN A 337 -8.60 -1.41 -0.54
N GLY A 338 -8.48 -2.74 -0.49
CA GLY A 338 -7.91 -3.48 0.63
C GLY A 338 -8.87 -3.80 1.79
N ILE A 339 -10.11 -3.30 1.75
CA ILE A 339 -11.13 -3.64 2.75
C ILE A 339 -11.47 -5.13 2.65
N LEU A 340 -11.49 -5.81 3.80
CA LEU A 340 -11.77 -7.23 3.90
C LEU A 340 -13.12 -7.45 4.61
N PHE A 341 -14.10 -7.95 3.87
CA PHE A 341 -15.32 -8.48 4.47
C PHE A 341 -15.10 -9.92 4.90
N ARG A 342 -15.63 -10.28 6.05
CA ARG A 342 -15.48 -11.61 6.60
C ARG A 342 -16.80 -12.07 7.23
N ALA A 343 -17.31 -13.23 6.78
CA ALA A 343 -18.37 -13.96 7.43
C ALA A 343 -17.77 -15.18 8.13
N HIS A 344 -18.20 -15.47 9.34
CA HIS A 344 -17.70 -16.62 10.08
C HIS A 344 -18.86 -17.38 10.72
N TYR A 345 -18.64 -18.67 10.81
CA TYR A 345 -19.50 -19.59 11.57
C TYR A 345 -18.63 -20.28 12.61
N ARG A 346 -19.08 -20.30 13.86
CA ARG A 346 -18.38 -20.96 14.97
C ARG A 346 -19.29 -21.96 15.63
N TYR A 347 -18.79 -23.17 15.78
CA TYR A 347 -19.39 -24.25 16.56
C TYR A 347 -18.54 -24.50 17.79
N VAL A 348 -19.14 -24.45 18.95
CA VAL A 348 -18.51 -24.78 20.25
C VAL A 348 -19.31 -25.85 20.93
N ASN A 349 -18.64 -26.92 21.35
CA ASN A 349 -19.26 -28.02 22.11
C ASN A 349 -18.31 -28.43 23.26
N SER A 350 -18.81 -28.33 24.47
CA SER A 350 -18.07 -28.72 25.66
C SER A 350 -18.86 -29.79 26.41
N ASN A 351 -18.31 -30.99 26.52
CA ASN A 351 -18.94 -32.13 27.12
C ASN A 351 -18.15 -32.68 28.30
N LEU A 352 -18.87 -33.07 29.35
CA LEU A 352 -18.32 -33.94 30.37
C LEU A 352 -18.29 -35.40 29.86
N LEU A 353 -17.11 -36.00 29.90
CA LEU A 353 -16.95 -37.43 29.62
C LEU A 353 -17.26 -38.21 30.89
N SER A 354 -17.97 -39.34 30.79
CA SER A 354 -18.35 -40.17 31.90
C SER A 354 -17.18 -40.62 32.74
N GLY A 355 -17.13 -40.21 34.01
CA GLY A 355 -16.03 -40.49 34.95
C GLY A 355 -15.91 -39.49 36.09
N ALA A 356 -16.55 -38.32 35.99
CA ALA A 356 -16.61 -37.34 37.07
C ALA A 356 -17.73 -37.75 38.05
N SER A 357 -17.36 -38.25 39.19
CA SER A 357 -18.28 -38.50 40.29
C SER A 357 -18.88 -37.20 40.80
N ASN A 358 -20.18 -37.11 40.74
CA ASN A 358 -21.18 -36.49 41.64
C ASN A 358 -20.82 -35.22 42.45
N SER A 359 -20.23 -34.19 41.94
CA SER A 359 -20.20 -32.94 42.71
C SER A 359 -20.36 -31.63 41.98
N ILE A 360 -20.43 -31.63 40.65
CA ILE A 360 -20.72 -30.40 39.88
C ILE A 360 -21.50 -30.79 38.63
N GLU A 361 -22.78 -30.40 38.57
CA GLU A 361 -23.59 -30.46 37.35
C GLU A 361 -23.06 -29.40 36.37
N PHE A 362 -22.35 -29.82 35.33
CA PHE A 362 -22.07 -28.99 34.16
C PHE A 362 -23.07 -29.35 33.07
N GLU A 363 -23.90 -28.43 32.67
CA GLU A 363 -24.69 -28.57 31.45
C GLU A 363 -23.79 -28.56 30.23
N SER A 364 -24.04 -29.43 29.27
CA SER A 364 -23.36 -29.37 27.95
C SER A 364 -23.83 -28.11 27.22
N LEU A 365 -22.92 -27.23 26.91
CA LEU A 365 -23.19 -26.02 26.15
C LEU A 365 -22.79 -26.23 24.67
N SER A 366 -23.79 -26.15 23.79
CA SER A 366 -23.56 -26.03 22.35
C SER A 366 -24.08 -24.68 21.90
N SER A 367 -23.25 -23.87 21.24
CA SER A 367 -23.66 -22.59 20.69
C SER A 367 -23.26 -22.49 19.22
N TYR A 368 -24.16 -21.97 18.43
CA TYR A 368 -23.96 -21.62 17.03
C TYR A 368 -23.96 -20.08 16.92
N ARG A 369 -22.93 -19.47 16.32
CA ARG A 369 -22.87 -18.05 16.01
C ARG A 369 -22.35 -17.82 14.61
#